data_17c2bb7a32895560fbfa7df34733eff3
#
_entry.id   17c2bb7a32895560fbfa7df34733eff3
#
_cell.length_a   1.000
_cell.length_b   1.000
_cell.length_c   1.000
_cell.angle_alpha   90.00
_cell.angle_beta   90.00
_cell.angle_gamma   90.00
#
_symmetry.space_group_name_H-M   'P 1'
#
loop_
_entity.id
_entity.type
_entity.pdbx_description
1 polymer ?
#
loop_
_entity_poly.entity_id
_entity_poly.type
_entity_poly.pdbx_seq_one_letter_code
_entity_poly.pdbx_strand_id
1 'polypeptide(L)'
;MDLQLFRKVHLICIGILVLTIGTAFAQKTVTGKVTSSDGNETLPGVNILIKGTSSGTVTDIDGGYTLSDVPSDATLVFSYVGYTTVEEIVGDRTTIDVVMGSSEVLDEVVVIGYTSVRKAIMTSSATTLNSEAITDNVTSDFGSMLQGKVSGLMVTNSSGAPGSEANLVIRGVGTITAGKSPLFVVDGIPGGTYDPNDVETVTVLKDVGSTAIYGAEGANGVIVITTKQGKRNQTPKITVRVNAALTQALFGRFKPMDGEELYNLWESWGIPNFEADFPQTLKQRNYDWLGNTFKTGNAQDYYASVTGGTKNTSYMVSLNHYNQKGTMPGTSYKRSNIRLNFNAQLSSTLDLSVRMNMRENKKNNLWSNTFSEMAYRGIPWDNPFDENGDPVNIAGIPTADQRWFYANRQNPWHGYQYNYNKEGGTRMNLDLVLNWHIFPWLTATNTVRLERAQRWEKVYYDSRDASQTWNGITQGSHIEDNSSYPLGGYKNTTLLKASHRIGNHDLGGLVGYEFSEDKGDYRFGATADQQPIGMEIVSAGAATTMRATGGYATPRATWSAFAQLNYSYSDKYIATASFRADAS
;
A
#
# COMPACT_ATOMS: atom_id res chain seq x y z
N MET A 1 3.54 -57.28 -1.94
CA MET A 1 2.67 -56.17 -1.55
C MET A 1 1.57 -56.75 -0.69
N ASP A 2 1.67 -56.54 0.61
CA ASP A 2 1.06 -57.34 1.66
C ASP A 2 -0.48 -57.25 1.74
N LEU A 3 -1.14 -58.39 1.66
CA LEU A 3 -2.58 -58.57 1.83
C LEU A 3 -3.10 -58.09 3.22
N GLN A 4 -2.19 -57.98 4.19
CA GLN A 4 -2.51 -57.47 5.53
C GLN A 4 -2.66 -55.95 5.57
N LEU A 5 -1.98 -55.20 4.71
CA LEU A 5 -2.11 -53.77 4.62
C LEU A 5 -3.46 -53.38 4.00
N PHE A 6 -3.92 -54.14 3.00
CA PHE A 6 -5.21 -53.94 2.34
C PHE A 6 -6.40 -54.19 3.29
N ARG A 7 -6.29 -55.16 4.18
CA ARG A 7 -7.31 -55.47 5.20
C ARG A 7 -7.40 -54.39 6.28
N LYS A 8 -6.26 -53.78 6.67
CA LYS A 8 -6.25 -52.68 7.66
C LYS A 8 -6.84 -51.39 7.10
N VAL A 9 -6.56 -51.09 5.83
CA VAL A 9 -7.14 -49.89 5.16
C VAL A 9 -8.65 -50.04 4.97
N HIS A 10 -9.15 -51.25 4.61
CA HIS A 10 -10.62 -51.48 4.50
C HIS A 10 -11.34 -51.39 5.84
N LEU A 11 -10.72 -51.86 6.93
CA LEU A 11 -11.30 -51.73 8.27
C LEU A 11 -11.33 -50.30 8.79
N ILE A 12 -10.34 -49.45 8.42
CA ILE A 12 -10.32 -48.02 8.74
C ILE A 12 -11.36 -47.27 7.90
N CYS A 13 -11.52 -47.61 6.62
CA CYS A 13 -12.55 -46.97 5.77
C CYS A 13 -13.98 -47.34 6.20
N ILE A 14 -14.21 -48.58 6.66
CA ILE A 14 -15.51 -49.00 7.20
C ILE A 14 -15.76 -48.35 8.58
N GLY A 15 -14.72 -48.19 9.41
CA GLY A 15 -14.81 -47.44 10.68
C GLY A 15 -15.14 -45.96 10.51
N ILE A 16 -14.62 -45.32 9.47
CA ILE A 16 -14.94 -43.91 9.13
C ILE A 16 -16.36 -43.82 8.54
N LEU A 17 -16.83 -44.80 7.80
CA LEU A 17 -18.19 -44.81 7.23
C LEU A 17 -19.28 -45.05 8.29
N VAL A 18 -18.98 -45.71 9.41
CA VAL A 18 -19.94 -45.94 10.50
C VAL A 18 -20.02 -44.74 11.46
N LEU A 19 -19.01 -43.85 11.47
CA LEU A 19 -19.03 -42.60 12.28
C LEU A 19 -19.79 -41.45 11.61
N THR A 20 -20.30 -41.62 10.39
CA THR A 20 -21.18 -40.65 9.70
C THR A 20 -22.67 -40.98 9.86
N ILE A 21 -23.08 -41.69 10.92
CA ILE A 21 -24.50 -41.73 11.30
C ILE A 21 -24.81 -40.34 11.86
N GLY A 22 -25.23 -39.46 10.97
CA GLY A 22 -25.66 -38.11 11.27
C GLY A 22 -26.73 -38.16 12.34
N THR A 23 -26.54 -37.38 13.39
CA THR A 23 -27.61 -36.95 14.27
C THR A 23 -28.68 -36.32 13.38
N ALA A 24 -29.81 -36.99 13.18
CA ALA A 24 -30.99 -36.41 12.53
C ALA A 24 -31.46 -35.29 13.47
N PHE A 25 -31.02 -34.07 13.22
CA PHE A 25 -31.64 -32.91 13.84
C PHE A 25 -33.08 -32.81 13.33
N ALA A 26 -34.03 -32.75 14.25
CA ALA A 26 -35.41 -32.53 13.90
C ALA A 26 -35.54 -31.15 13.22
N GLN A 27 -35.68 -31.15 11.93
CA GLN A 27 -35.97 -29.94 11.16
C GLN A 27 -37.41 -29.55 11.42
N LYS A 28 -37.67 -28.27 11.66
CA LYS A 28 -38.99 -27.75 11.93
C LYS A 28 -39.25 -26.48 11.13
N THR A 29 -40.52 -26.16 10.99
CA THR A 29 -40.94 -24.88 10.41
C THR A 29 -41.04 -23.84 11.51
N VAL A 30 -40.37 -22.71 11.30
CA VAL A 30 -40.42 -21.54 12.18
C VAL A 30 -41.24 -20.44 11.49
N THR A 31 -42.18 -19.87 12.23
CA THR A 31 -43.00 -18.74 11.76
C THR A 31 -42.84 -17.57 12.73
N GLY A 32 -43.24 -16.39 12.33
CA GLY A 32 -43.25 -15.22 13.19
C GLY A 32 -43.57 -13.94 12.45
N LYS A 33 -43.53 -12.84 13.17
CA LYS A 33 -43.82 -11.51 12.67
C LYS A 33 -42.67 -10.56 13.03
N VAL A 34 -42.32 -9.70 12.09
CA VAL A 34 -41.27 -8.68 12.31
C VAL A 34 -41.94 -7.30 12.34
N THR A 35 -41.68 -6.55 13.40
CA THR A 35 -42.21 -5.20 13.61
C THR A 35 -41.11 -4.20 13.92
N SER A 36 -41.39 -2.91 13.69
CA SER A 36 -40.50 -1.81 14.09
C SER A 36 -40.67 -1.43 15.57
N SER A 37 -39.60 -1.07 16.24
CA SER A 37 -39.64 -0.45 17.57
C SER A 37 -40.30 0.93 17.58
N ASP A 38 -40.32 1.64 16.44
CA ASP A 38 -40.81 3.00 16.29
C ASP A 38 -42.28 3.03 15.85
N GLY A 39 -43.18 2.53 16.69
CA GLY A 39 -44.60 2.59 16.43
C GLY A 39 -45.30 1.25 16.18
N ASN A 40 -44.61 0.12 16.36
CA ASN A 40 -45.16 -1.23 16.19
C ASN A 40 -45.65 -1.53 14.74
N GLU A 41 -45.14 -0.79 13.76
CA GLU A 41 -45.43 -1.02 12.34
C GLU A 41 -44.84 -2.34 11.85
N THR A 42 -45.56 -3.06 11.02
CA THR A 42 -45.05 -4.30 10.40
C THR A 42 -44.01 -4.00 9.34
N LEU A 43 -42.94 -4.79 9.29
CA LEU A 43 -41.83 -4.59 8.36
C LEU A 43 -41.89 -5.63 7.21
N PRO A 44 -42.40 -5.26 6.03
CA PRO A 44 -42.36 -6.12 4.85
C PRO A 44 -40.96 -6.12 4.20
N GLY A 45 -40.57 -7.27 3.64
CA GLY A 45 -39.29 -7.38 2.92
C GLY A 45 -38.05 -7.54 3.81
N VAL A 46 -38.19 -7.84 5.09
CA VAL A 46 -37.06 -8.19 5.96
C VAL A 46 -36.48 -9.51 5.50
N ASN A 47 -35.17 -9.54 5.28
CA ASN A 47 -34.44 -10.74 4.91
C ASN A 47 -34.09 -11.54 6.16
N ILE A 48 -34.45 -12.84 6.17
CA ILE A 48 -34.26 -13.77 7.28
C ILE A 48 -33.40 -14.92 6.78
N LEU A 49 -32.22 -15.09 7.33
CA LEU A 49 -31.26 -16.13 6.94
C LEU A 49 -30.90 -17.02 8.12
N ILE A 50 -30.71 -18.31 7.87
CA ILE A 50 -30.07 -19.20 8.83
C ILE A 50 -28.57 -18.89 8.83
N LYS A 51 -28.01 -18.48 9.96
CA LYS A 51 -26.61 -18.08 10.12
C LYS A 51 -25.65 -19.14 9.60
N GLY A 52 -24.74 -18.74 8.71
CA GLY A 52 -23.75 -19.64 8.11
C GLY A 52 -24.26 -20.46 6.92
N THR A 53 -25.49 -20.24 6.45
CA THR A 53 -26.06 -20.91 5.27
C THR A 53 -26.58 -19.90 4.26
N SER A 54 -26.97 -20.37 3.06
CA SER A 54 -27.72 -19.59 2.07
C SER A 54 -29.23 -19.79 2.15
N SER A 55 -29.73 -20.55 3.13
CA SER A 55 -31.16 -20.82 3.31
C SER A 55 -31.84 -19.69 4.08
N GLY A 56 -32.94 -19.16 3.56
CA GLY A 56 -33.67 -18.04 4.15
C GLY A 56 -34.99 -17.76 3.50
N THR A 57 -35.68 -16.74 4.01
CA THR A 57 -36.97 -16.25 3.53
C THR A 57 -37.04 -14.73 3.70
N VAL A 58 -38.10 -14.11 3.21
CA VAL A 58 -38.40 -12.68 3.42
C VAL A 58 -39.79 -12.52 4.02
N THR A 59 -39.99 -11.44 4.80
CA THR A 59 -41.32 -11.12 5.35
C THR A 59 -42.28 -10.67 4.26
N ASP A 60 -43.54 -11.06 4.39
CA ASP A 60 -44.66 -10.64 3.55
C ASP A 60 -45.11 -9.19 3.86
N ILE A 61 -46.22 -8.75 3.20
CA ILE A 61 -46.74 -7.39 3.35
C ILE A 61 -47.24 -7.07 4.76
N ASP A 62 -47.61 -8.10 5.54
CA ASP A 62 -48.05 -7.97 6.93
C ASP A 62 -46.90 -8.19 7.94
N GLY A 63 -45.66 -8.29 7.46
CA GLY A 63 -44.44 -8.54 8.25
C GLY A 63 -44.32 -9.98 8.72
N GLY A 64 -45.17 -10.90 8.25
CA GLY A 64 -45.15 -12.32 8.57
C GLY A 64 -44.07 -13.07 7.79
N TYR A 65 -43.54 -14.15 8.37
CA TYR A 65 -42.62 -15.02 7.68
C TYR A 65 -42.82 -16.50 8.04
N THR A 66 -42.41 -17.35 7.12
CA THR A 66 -42.35 -18.80 7.32
C THR A 66 -41.03 -19.32 6.76
N LEU A 67 -40.29 -20.05 7.57
CA LEU A 67 -39.01 -20.67 7.18
C LEU A 67 -39.07 -22.15 7.54
N SER A 68 -39.01 -23.01 6.52
CA SER A 68 -39.04 -24.47 6.67
C SER A 68 -37.59 -25.00 6.86
N ASP A 69 -37.50 -26.22 7.35
CA ASP A 69 -36.24 -26.97 7.47
C ASP A 69 -35.19 -26.32 8.38
N VAL A 70 -35.64 -25.67 9.47
CA VAL A 70 -34.77 -24.98 10.41
C VAL A 70 -34.28 -25.96 11.49
N PRO A 71 -32.97 -26.15 11.66
CA PRO A 71 -32.40 -26.91 12.78
C PRO A 71 -32.71 -26.26 14.13
N SER A 72 -32.87 -27.05 15.18
CA SER A 72 -33.19 -26.53 16.52
C SER A 72 -32.07 -25.73 17.14
N ASP A 73 -30.82 -25.97 16.75
CA ASP A 73 -29.63 -25.23 17.17
C ASP A 73 -29.29 -24.01 16.29
N ALA A 74 -30.12 -23.75 15.28
CA ALA A 74 -29.91 -22.64 14.35
C ALA A 74 -30.09 -21.27 15.02
N THR A 75 -29.37 -20.28 14.50
CA THR A 75 -29.59 -18.85 14.77
C THR A 75 -30.15 -18.20 13.51
N LEU A 76 -31.28 -17.52 13.62
CA LEU A 76 -31.86 -16.72 12.56
C LEU A 76 -31.29 -15.30 12.60
N VAL A 77 -30.92 -14.78 11.44
CA VAL A 77 -30.42 -13.42 11.27
C VAL A 77 -31.45 -12.61 10.49
N PHE A 78 -32.02 -11.61 11.14
CA PHE A 78 -33.00 -10.68 10.57
C PHE A 78 -32.28 -9.41 10.13
N SER A 79 -32.35 -9.07 8.84
CA SER A 79 -31.71 -7.88 8.27
C SER A 79 -32.66 -7.11 7.37
N TYR A 80 -32.70 -5.79 7.56
CA TYR A 80 -33.51 -4.88 6.76
C TYR A 80 -32.83 -3.53 6.62
N VAL A 81 -32.96 -2.89 5.47
CA VAL A 81 -32.34 -1.58 5.20
C VAL A 81 -32.94 -0.53 6.14
N GLY A 82 -32.08 0.14 6.92
CA GLY A 82 -32.51 1.13 7.91
C GLY A 82 -32.83 0.57 9.29
N TYR A 83 -32.57 -0.72 9.54
CA TYR A 83 -32.81 -1.37 10.84
C TYR A 83 -31.58 -2.12 11.34
N THR A 84 -31.45 -2.21 12.67
CA THR A 84 -30.36 -2.97 13.29
C THR A 84 -30.59 -4.46 13.08
N THR A 85 -29.58 -5.17 12.59
CA THR A 85 -29.62 -6.63 12.43
C THR A 85 -29.85 -7.31 13.79
N VAL A 86 -30.83 -8.20 13.86
CA VAL A 86 -31.18 -8.97 15.06
C VAL A 86 -30.85 -10.44 14.83
N GLU A 87 -30.23 -11.08 15.81
CA GLU A 87 -29.94 -12.52 15.81
C GLU A 87 -30.77 -13.22 16.89
N GLU A 88 -31.54 -14.25 16.52
CA GLU A 88 -32.37 -15.03 17.42
C GLU A 88 -32.04 -16.53 17.34
N ILE A 89 -31.76 -17.15 18.49
CA ILE A 89 -31.55 -18.60 18.58
C ILE A 89 -32.91 -19.30 18.53
N VAL A 90 -33.06 -20.25 17.67
CA VAL A 90 -34.34 -20.96 17.46
C VAL A 90 -34.75 -21.80 18.70
N GLY A 91 -33.84 -22.60 19.22
CA GLY A 91 -34.14 -23.50 20.35
C GLY A 91 -35.34 -24.39 20.07
N ASP A 92 -36.27 -24.51 21.00
CA ASP A 92 -37.52 -25.29 20.85
C ASP A 92 -38.69 -24.48 20.30
N ARG A 93 -38.48 -23.19 19.99
CA ARG A 93 -39.52 -22.27 19.52
C ARG A 93 -39.94 -22.59 18.07
N THR A 94 -41.22 -22.56 17.81
CA THR A 94 -41.83 -22.65 16.46
C THR A 94 -42.37 -21.31 15.98
N THR A 95 -42.54 -20.35 16.92
CA THR A 95 -42.92 -18.97 16.59
C THR A 95 -41.88 -18.03 17.22
N ILE A 96 -41.33 -17.12 16.41
CA ILE A 96 -40.34 -16.15 16.83
C ILE A 96 -40.73 -14.79 16.26
N ASP A 97 -41.34 -13.94 17.09
CA ASP A 97 -41.62 -12.56 16.75
C ASP A 97 -40.41 -11.68 17.08
N VAL A 98 -40.05 -10.77 16.18
CA VAL A 98 -38.88 -9.93 16.31
C VAL A 98 -39.27 -8.47 16.18
N VAL A 99 -38.80 -7.67 17.12
CA VAL A 99 -38.87 -6.21 17.06
C VAL A 99 -37.50 -5.68 16.62
N MET A 100 -37.48 -5.09 15.42
CA MET A 100 -36.27 -4.47 14.92
C MET A 100 -36.24 -3.00 15.31
N GLY A 101 -35.17 -2.58 16.01
CA GLY A 101 -34.89 -1.17 16.23
C GLY A 101 -34.54 -0.51 14.91
N SER A 102 -35.07 0.70 14.65
CA SER A 102 -34.52 1.50 13.57
C SER A 102 -33.02 1.60 13.82
N SER A 103 -32.24 1.21 12.85
CA SER A 103 -30.86 1.60 12.83
C SER A 103 -30.90 3.13 12.80
N GLU A 104 -30.62 3.79 13.93
CA GLU A 104 -30.01 5.09 13.77
C GLU A 104 -28.91 4.83 12.76
N VAL A 105 -29.06 5.33 11.54
CA VAL A 105 -28.00 5.32 10.54
C VAL A 105 -26.82 5.84 11.31
N LEU A 106 -25.87 4.97 11.68
CA LEU A 106 -24.64 5.42 12.31
C LEU A 106 -24.11 6.39 11.27
N ASP A 107 -24.37 7.68 11.50
CA ASP A 107 -24.03 8.74 10.58
C ASP A 107 -22.55 8.51 10.23
N GLU A 108 -22.30 8.10 8.99
CA GLU A 108 -20.94 7.84 8.53
C GLU A 108 -20.10 9.07 8.87
N VAL A 109 -19.20 8.91 9.84
CA VAL A 109 -18.36 9.99 10.33
C VAL A 109 -17.10 10.01 9.48
N VAL A 110 -16.87 11.13 8.82
CA VAL A 110 -15.70 11.35 7.98
C VAL A 110 -14.71 12.23 8.75
N VAL A 111 -13.45 11.81 8.80
CA VAL A 111 -12.38 12.61 9.39
C VAL A 111 -11.96 13.68 8.39
N ILE A 112 -12.16 14.94 8.73
CA ILE A 112 -11.77 16.11 7.93
C ILE A 112 -10.92 17.03 8.80
N GLY A 113 -9.70 17.27 8.38
CA GLY A 113 -8.79 18.07 9.18
C GLY A 113 -8.47 17.38 10.51
N TYR A 114 -8.69 18.12 11.56
CA TYR A 114 -8.48 17.67 12.93
C TYR A 114 -9.80 17.33 13.64
N THR A 115 -10.90 17.23 12.89
CA THR A 115 -12.25 16.95 13.41
C THR A 115 -12.90 15.79 12.67
N SER A 116 -13.89 15.20 13.30
CA SER A 116 -14.78 14.22 12.68
C SER A 116 -16.13 14.90 12.42
N VAL A 117 -16.61 14.80 11.19
CA VAL A 117 -17.87 15.44 10.76
C VAL A 117 -18.81 14.34 10.25
N ARG A 118 -20.10 14.42 10.59
CA ARG A 118 -21.11 13.52 10.01
C ARG A 118 -21.18 13.76 8.50
N LYS A 119 -21.15 12.69 7.70
CA LYS A 119 -21.18 12.77 6.24
C LYS A 119 -22.41 13.54 5.72
N ALA A 120 -23.54 13.41 6.42
CA ALA A 120 -24.80 14.08 6.07
C ALA A 120 -24.71 15.61 6.12
N ILE A 121 -23.85 16.17 6.98
CA ILE A 121 -23.66 17.63 7.14
C ILE A 121 -22.34 18.14 6.55
N MET A 122 -21.70 17.33 5.73
CA MET A 122 -20.43 17.69 5.12
C MET A 122 -20.66 18.60 3.90
N THR A 123 -20.10 19.81 3.93
CA THR A 123 -20.19 20.80 2.84
C THR A 123 -19.15 20.58 1.74
N SER A 124 -18.15 19.73 2.01
CA SER A 124 -17.00 19.50 1.14
C SER A 124 -17.08 18.18 0.37
N SER A 125 -16.43 18.13 -0.80
CA SER A 125 -16.35 16.92 -1.62
C SER A 125 -15.26 15.99 -1.09
N ALA A 126 -15.63 14.95 -0.35
CA ALA A 126 -14.74 13.87 0.05
C ALA A 126 -15.26 12.50 -0.45
N THR A 127 -14.32 11.58 -0.65
CA THR A 127 -14.62 10.18 -0.97
C THR A 127 -13.93 9.30 0.05
N THR A 128 -14.67 8.46 0.75
CA THR A 128 -14.13 7.52 1.73
C THR A 128 -14.17 6.10 1.17
N LEU A 129 -13.08 5.37 1.34
CA LEU A 129 -12.94 3.96 1.02
C LEU A 129 -12.62 3.19 2.30
N ASN A 130 -13.23 2.03 2.48
CA ASN A 130 -12.94 1.11 3.57
C ASN A 130 -11.79 0.17 3.23
N SER A 131 -11.22 -0.48 4.24
CA SER A 131 -10.10 -1.42 4.10
C SER A 131 -10.36 -2.53 3.09
N GLU A 132 -11.57 -3.07 3.02
CA GLU A 132 -11.96 -4.12 2.08
C GLU A 132 -11.78 -3.68 0.63
N ALA A 133 -12.21 -2.46 0.30
CA ALA A 133 -12.06 -1.90 -1.04
C ALA A 133 -10.58 -1.66 -1.44
N ILE A 134 -9.65 -1.60 -0.49
CA ILE A 134 -8.25 -1.25 -0.72
C ILE A 134 -7.38 -2.51 -0.84
N THR A 135 -7.67 -3.57 -0.08
CA THR A 135 -6.79 -4.74 0.07
C THR A 135 -6.95 -5.81 -1.00
N ASP A 136 -7.76 -5.60 -2.04
CA ASP A 136 -8.00 -6.57 -3.11
C ASP A 136 -6.79 -6.82 -4.01
N ASN A 137 -5.81 -5.91 -4.05
CA ASN A 137 -4.64 -6.00 -4.89
C ASN A 137 -3.36 -6.21 -4.08
N VAL A 138 -2.57 -7.23 -4.45
CA VAL A 138 -1.25 -7.50 -3.87
C VAL A 138 -0.22 -6.62 -4.55
N THR A 139 0.00 -5.42 -4.03
CA THR A 139 0.99 -4.47 -4.54
C THR A 139 1.75 -3.81 -3.40
N SER A 140 2.99 -3.40 -3.66
CA SER A 140 3.78 -2.60 -2.71
C SER A 140 3.31 -1.15 -2.64
N ASP A 141 2.61 -0.68 -3.67
CA ASP A 141 2.22 0.72 -3.85
C ASP A 141 0.77 0.98 -3.47
N PHE A 142 0.61 1.84 -2.48
CA PHE A 142 -0.71 2.25 -2.00
C PHE A 142 -1.50 3.07 -3.03
N GLY A 143 -0.80 3.89 -3.82
CA GLY A 143 -1.44 4.69 -4.88
C GLY A 143 -2.16 3.81 -5.89
N SER A 144 -1.53 2.72 -6.32
CA SER A 144 -2.12 1.74 -7.22
C SER A 144 -3.38 1.07 -6.66
N MET A 145 -3.48 0.91 -5.33
CA MET A 145 -4.67 0.36 -4.68
C MET A 145 -5.88 1.30 -4.77
N LEU A 146 -5.65 2.61 -4.98
CA LEU A 146 -6.70 3.63 -5.13
C LEU A 146 -7.14 3.84 -6.58
N GLN A 147 -6.42 3.24 -7.55
CA GLN A 147 -6.68 3.44 -8.97
C GLN A 147 -8.09 3.01 -9.35
N GLY A 148 -8.84 3.91 -10.00
CA GLY A 148 -10.21 3.70 -10.45
C GLY A 148 -11.27 3.70 -9.35
N LYS A 149 -10.90 3.82 -8.06
CA LYS A 149 -11.81 3.76 -6.91
C LYS A 149 -12.27 5.13 -6.42
N VAL A 150 -11.56 6.19 -6.77
CA VAL A 150 -11.86 7.57 -6.33
C VAL A 150 -12.04 8.48 -7.53
N SER A 151 -13.21 9.07 -7.69
CA SER A 151 -13.49 10.03 -8.74
C SER A 151 -12.60 11.28 -8.58
N GLY A 152 -11.96 11.77 -9.66
CA GLY A 152 -11.08 12.93 -9.63
C GLY A 152 -9.69 12.68 -9.05
N LEU A 153 -9.35 11.43 -8.73
CA LEU A 153 -7.98 11.00 -8.42
C LEU A 153 -7.39 10.30 -9.65
N MET A 154 -6.35 10.88 -10.22
CA MET A 154 -5.57 10.28 -11.29
C MET A 154 -4.38 9.55 -10.66
N VAL A 155 -4.23 8.28 -11.01
CA VAL A 155 -3.13 7.43 -10.56
C VAL A 155 -2.36 6.98 -11.80
N THR A 156 -1.08 7.32 -11.86
CA THR A 156 -0.21 6.95 -12.98
C THR A 156 1.03 6.24 -12.48
N ASN A 157 1.21 5.01 -12.95
CA ASN A 157 2.43 4.25 -12.70
C ASN A 157 3.42 4.55 -13.83
N SER A 158 4.49 5.25 -13.51
CA SER A 158 5.57 5.55 -14.47
C SER A 158 6.53 4.38 -14.65
N SER A 159 6.53 3.42 -13.76
CA SER A 159 7.40 2.25 -13.77
C SER A 159 6.70 1.04 -13.16
N GLY A 160 6.90 -0.14 -13.77
CA GLY A 160 6.51 -1.43 -13.19
C GLY A 160 7.58 -2.06 -12.30
N ALA A 161 8.65 -1.34 -11.96
CA ALA A 161 9.72 -1.86 -11.12
C ALA A 161 9.24 -2.12 -9.69
N PRO A 162 9.73 -3.18 -9.03
CA PRO A 162 9.39 -3.47 -7.64
C PRO A 162 9.61 -2.28 -6.72
N GLY A 163 8.63 -1.98 -5.86
CA GLY A 163 8.70 -0.87 -4.90
C GLY A 163 8.65 0.53 -5.51
N SER A 164 8.24 0.68 -6.78
CA SER A 164 7.94 1.99 -7.37
C SER A 164 6.61 2.49 -6.84
N GLU A 165 6.54 3.78 -6.55
CA GLU A 165 5.33 4.46 -6.10
C GLU A 165 4.61 5.10 -7.30
N ALA A 166 3.27 5.02 -7.30
CA ALA A 166 2.45 5.69 -8.29
C ALA A 166 2.42 7.21 -8.05
N ASN A 167 2.35 7.95 -9.14
CA ASN A 167 2.08 9.38 -9.07
C ASN A 167 0.58 9.59 -8.87
N LEU A 168 0.23 10.31 -7.81
CA LEU A 168 -1.15 10.66 -7.45
C LEU A 168 -1.39 12.13 -7.75
N VAL A 169 -2.46 12.43 -8.48
CA VAL A 169 -2.86 13.81 -8.78
C VAL A 169 -4.36 13.95 -8.54
N ILE A 170 -4.76 14.91 -7.73
CA ILE A 170 -6.17 15.21 -7.42
C ILE A 170 -6.60 16.43 -8.25
N ARG A 171 -7.68 16.27 -9.06
CA ARG A 171 -8.29 17.33 -9.90
C ARG A 171 -7.34 18.02 -10.90
N GLY A 172 -6.18 17.44 -11.18
CA GLY A 172 -5.21 17.97 -12.14
C GLY A 172 -3.98 18.62 -11.51
N VAL A 173 -3.06 19.06 -12.37
CA VAL A 173 -1.77 19.62 -11.97
C VAL A 173 -1.90 21.12 -11.82
N GLY A 174 -1.74 21.65 -10.61
CA GLY A 174 -1.81 23.08 -10.31
C GLY A 174 -0.50 23.84 -10.49
N THR A 175 0.62 23.15 -10.68
CA THR A 175 1.96 23.77 -10.75
C THR A 175 2.88 23.01 -11.69
N ILE A 176 3.80 23.72 -12.32
CA ILE A 176 4.83 23.14 -13.21
C ILE A 176 6.10 22.79 -12.43
N THR A 177 6.45 23.59 -11.44
CA THR A 177 7.76 23.55 -10.74
C THR A 177 7.70 23.02 -9.31
N ALA A 178 6.56 23.13 -8.62
CA ALA A 178 6.39 22.61 -7.27
C ALA A 178 5.92 21.15 -7.27
N GLY A 179 5.96 20.50 -6.10
CA GLY A 179 5.47 19.14 -5.91
C GLY A 179 4.01 18.99 -6.32
N LYS A 180 3.64 17.87 -6.95
CA LYS A 180 2.29 17.61 -7.48
C LYS A 180 1.51 16.62 -6.62
N SER A 181 2.19 15.94 -5.69
CA SER A 181 1.59 14.89 -4.86
C SER A 181 0.67 15.48 -3.79
N PRO A 182 -0.46 14.82 -3.49
CA PRO A 182 -1.31 15.19 -2.38
C PRO A 182 -0.60 14.99 -1.04
N LEU A 183 -1.03 15.74 -0.03
CA LEU A 183 -0.58 15.54 1.34
C LEU A 183 -1.20 14.27 1.93
N PHE A 184 -0.39 13.41 2.52
CA PHE A 184 -0.88 12.29 3.32
C PHE A 184 -1.00 12.72 4.79
N VAL A 185 -2.14 12.42 5.39
CA VAL A 185 -2.42 12.64 6.82
C VAL A 185 -2.74 11.29 7.43
N VAL A 186 -1.91 10.82 8.35
CA VAL A 186 -2.06 9.51 8.99
C VAL A 186 -2.51 9.71 10.44
N ASP A 187 -3.68 9.18 10.78
CA ASP A 187 -4.31 9.29 12.11
C ASP A 187 -4.40 10.74 12.62
N GLY A 188 -4.71 11.67 11.71
CA GLY A 188 -4.87 13.09 12.00
C GLY A 188 -3.57 13.91 12.03
N ILE A 189 -2.42 13.31 11.70
CA ILE A 189 -1.12 13.98 11.72
C ILE A 189 -0.55 14.05 10.30
N PRO A 190 -0.22 15.24 9.76
CA PRO A 190 0.41 15.37 8.44
C PRO A 190 1.75 14.63 8.38
N GLY A 191 1.97 13.92 7.27
CA GLY A 191 3.11 13.03 7.09
C GLY A 191 2.89 11.67 7.77
N GLY A 192 3.98 10.96 8.02
CA GLY A 192 3.99 9.67 8.68
C GLY A 192 3.99 8.48 7.73
N THR A 193 4.28 7.32 8.29
CA THR A 193 4.34 6.04 7.57
C THR A 193 3.17 5.17 7.98
N TYR A 194 2.72 4.36 7.04
CA TYR A 194 1.66 3.38 7.24
C TYR A 194 1.94 2.14 6.38
N ASP A 195 1.39 1.01 6.75
CA ASP A 195 1.30 -0.16 5.89
C ASP A 195 -0.12 -0.24 5.33
N PRO A 196 -0.31 -0.56 4.03
CA PRO A 196 -1.65 -0.69 3.46
C PRO A 196 -2.56 -1.68 4.20
N ASN A 197 -2.00 -2.75 4.77
CA ASN A 197 -2.76 -3.74 5.54
C ASN A 197 -3.28 -3.22 6.88
N ASP A 198 -2.65 -2.16 7.43
CA ASP A 198 -3.05 -1.50 8.67
C ASP A 198 -4.12 -0.42 8.46
N VAL A 199 -4.48 -0.10 7.22
CA VAL A 199 -5.46 0.94 6.90
C VAL A 199 -6.86 0.44 7.21
N GLU A 200 -7.64 1.24 7.93
CA GLU A 200 -9.08 1.05 8.17
C GLU A 200 -9.91 1.80 7.13
N THR A 201 -9.62 3.11 6.96
CA THR A 201 -10.29 3.95 5.97
C THR A 201 -9.32 4.91 5.29
N VAL A 202 -9.66 5.26 4.05
CA VAL A 202 -8.99 6.30 3.27
C VAL A 202 -10.02 7.33 2.83
N THR A 203 -9.82 8.58 3.19
CA THR A 203 -10.66 9.69 2.78
C THR A 203 -9.85 10.65 1.91
N VAL A 204 -10.32 10.90 0.69
CA VAL A 204 -9.68 11.82 -0.24
C VAL A 204 -10.44 13.15 -0.24
N LEU A 205 -9.77 14.20 0.25
CA LEU A 205 -10.26 15.58 0.30
C LEU A 205 -9.81 16.30 -0.97
N LYS A 206 -10.78 16.77 -1.73
CA LYS A 206 -10.54 17.26 -3.10
C LYS A 206 -10.73 18.77 -3.27
N ASP A 207 -11.37 19.45 -2.33
CA ASP A 207 -11.67 20.86 -2.43
C ASP A 207 -10.94 21.71 -1.38
N VAL A 208 -10.81 22.99 -1.68
CA VAL A 208 -10.10 23.96 -0.83
C VAL A 208 -10.78 24.11 0.54
N GLY A 209 -12.11 23.99 0.62
CA GLY A 209 -12.84 24.10 1.88
C GLY A 209 -12.45 23.05 2.90
N SER A 210 -12.13 21.84 2.43
CA SER A 210 -11.68 20.73 3.28
C SER A 210 -10.17 20.71 3.52
N THR A 211 -9.36 21.25 2.58
CA THR A 211 -7.90 21.16 2.64
C THR A 211 -7.24 22.42 3.23
N ALA A 212 -7.94 23.57 3.31
CA ALA A 212 -7.39 24.84 3.78
C ALA A 212 -6.77 24.76 5.19
N ILE A 213 -7.30 23.93 6.07
CA ILE A 213 -6.78 23.76 7.43
C ILE A 213 -5.37 23.15 7.46
N TYR A 214 -4.95 22.48 6.37
CA TYR A 214 -3.61 21.91 6.21
C TYR A 214 -2.61 22.91 5.59
N GLY A 215 -3.06 24.13 5.26
CA GLY A 215 -2.22 25.18 4.70
C GLY A 215 -1.69 24.87 3.31
N ALA A 216 -0.52 25.42 2.99
CA ALA A 216 0.11 25.27 1.68
C ALA A 216 0.42 23.80 1.32
N GLU A 217 0.69 22.94 2.30
CA GLU A 217 0.93 21.50 2.06
C GLU A 217 -0.31 20.78 1.52
N GLY A 218 -1.52 21.26 1.85
CA GLY A 218 -2.80 20.73 1.37
C GLY A 218 -3.24 21.23 -0.01
N ALA A 219 -2.46 22.09 -0.68
CA ALA A 219 -2.86 22.75 -1.93
C ALA A 219 -3.14 21.78 -3.09
N ASN A 220 -2.46 20.62 -3.14
CA ASN A 220 -2.66 19.57 -4.14
C ASN A 220 -3.73 18.53 -3.74
N GLY A 221 -4.52 18.81 -2.70
CA GLY A 221 -5.45 17.86 -2.09
C GLY A 221 -4.82 17.08 -0.94
N VAL A 222 -5.66 16.40 -0.18
CA VAL A 222 -5.24 15.66 1.02
C VAL A 222 -5.83 14.26 1.00
N ILE A 223 -5.01 13.26 1.32
CA ILE A 223 -5.41 11.87 1.53
C ILE A 223 -5.29 11.58 3.02
N VAL A 224 -6.43 11.45 3.69
CA VAL A 224 -6.50 11.11 5.12
C VAL A 224 -6.59 9.62 5.27
N ILE A 225 -5.67 9.04 6.02
CA ILE A 225 -5.59 7.62 6.32
C ILE A 225 -5.88 7.42 7.80
N THR A 226 -6.89 6.63 8.10
CA THR A 226 -7.15 6.14 9.45
C THR A 226 -6.68 4.71 9.55
N THR A 227 -5.90 4.40 10.58
CA THR A 227 -5.38 3.05 10.77
C THR A 227 -6.24 2.25 11.73
N LYS A 228 -6.20 0.92 11.58
CA LYS A 228 -6.89 -0.04 12.46
C LYS A 228 -6.50 0.16 13.92
N GLN A 229 -7.48 0.05 14.80
CA GLN A 229 -7.30 0.21 16.24
C GLN A 229 -7.99 -0.93 17.00
N GLY A 230 -7.53 -1.21 18.20
CA GLY A 230 -8.25 -2.06 19.13
C GLY A 230 -9.49 -1.35 19.69
N LYS A 231 -10.49 -2.12 20.08
CA LYS A 231 -11.70 -1.60 20.77
C LYS A 231 -11.64 -1.94 22.25
N ARG A 232 -12.17 -1.04 23.09
CA ARG A 232 -12.34 -1.34 24.53
C ARG A 232 -13.34 -2.50 24.72
N ASN A 233 -13.19 -3.25 25.80
CA ASN A 233 -14.00 -4.44 26.11
C ASN A 233 -14.01 -5.50 25.00
N GLN A 234 -12.96 -5.56 24.20
CA GLN A 234 -12.79 -6.53 23.13
C GLN A 234 -11.86 -7.65 23.56
N THR A 235 -12.33 -8.90 23.44
CA THR A 235 -11.46 -10.07 23.56
C THR A 235 -10.38 -10.02 22.46
N PRO A 236 -9.17 -10.52 22.73
CA PRO A 236 -8.10 -10.55 21.75
C PRO A 236 -8.53 -11.26 20.46
N LYS A 237 -8.44 -10.54 19.33
CA LYS A 237 -8.70 -11.07 17.99
C LYS A 237 -7.39 -11.11 17.22
N ILE A 238 -6.99 -12.29 16.78
CA ILE A 238 -5.81 -12.50 15.92
C ILE A 238 -6.29 -12.57 14.48
N THR A 239 -5.60 -11.84 13.60
CA THR A 239 -5.83 -11.89 12.16
C THR A 239 -4.51 -12.24 11.47
N VAL A 240 -4.54 -13.25 10.63
CA VAL A 240 -3.41 -13.65 9.77
C VAL A 240 -3.89 -13.62 8.33
N ARG A 241 -3.09 -13.00 7.45
CA ARG A 241 -3.35 -12.94 6.01
C ARG A 241 -2.07 -13.29 5.27
N VAL A 242 -2.20 -14.14 4.27
CA VAL A 242 -1.12 -14.48 3.34
C VAL A 242 -1.64 -14.30 1.94
N ASN A 243 -0.99 -13.43 1.17
CA ASN A 243 -1.32 -13.17 -0.21
C ASN A 243 -0.12 -13.51 -1.09
N ALA A 244 -0.38 -14.05 -2.28
CA ALA A 244 0.63 -14.30 -3.29
C ALA A 244 0.10 -13.85 -4.66
N ALA A 245 0.98 -13.27 -5.48
CA ALA A 245 0.65 -12.84 -6.83
C ALA A 245 1.79 -13.16 -7.79
N LEU A 246 1.42 -13.38 -9.05
CA LEU A 246 2.35 -13.47 -10.19
C LEU A 246 2.19 -12.21 -11.03
N THR A 247 3.31 -11.69 -11.52
CA THR A 247 3.35 -10.48 -12.34
C THR A 247 4.01 -10.81 -13.67
N GLN A 248 3.37 -10.39 -14.76
CA GLN A 248 3.91 -10.54 -16.11
C GLN A 248 3.96 -9.19 -16.80
N ALA A 249 4.98 -8.98 -17.62
CA ALA A 249 5.05 -7.82 -18.49
C ALA A 249 4.05 -7.97 -19.66
N LEU A 250 3.33 -6.91 -19.98
CA LEU A 250 2.36 -6.86 -21.06
C LEU A 250 2.90 -5.96 -22.17
N PHE A 251 3.12 -6.51 -23.35
CA PHE A 251 3.67 -5.79 -24.51
C PHE A 251 2.59 -5.40 -25.52
N GLY A 252 1.34 -5.74 -25.27
CA GLY A 252 0.25 -5.50 -26.22
C GLY A 252 0.49 -6.21 -27.55
N ARG A 253 0.50 -5.43 -28.64
CA ARG A 253 0.75 -5.94 -30.01
C ARG A 253 2.21 -5.80 -30.45
N PHE A 254 3.09 -5.31 -29.58
CA PHE A 254 4.50 -5.14 -29.92
C PHE A 254 5.18 -6.50 -30.08
N LYS A 255 5.81 -6.71 -31.24
CA LYS A 255 6.64 -7.88 -31.56
C LYS A 255 7.92 -7.35 -32.22
N PRO A 256 9.12 -7.64 -31.67
CA PRO A 256 10.38 -7.36 -32.37
C PRO A 256 10.46 -8.14 -33.67
N MET A 257 11.22 -7.61 -34.64
CA MET A 257 11.57 -8.35 -35.84
C MET A 257 12.46 -9.54 -35.48
N ASP A 258 12.27 -10.64 -36.18
CA ASP A 258 13.20 -11.77 -36.12
C ASP A 258 14.43 -11.54 -37.03
N GLY A 259 15.36 -12.50 -37.02
CA GLY A 259 16.62 -12.38 -37.73
C GLY A 259 16.45 -12.25 -39.23
N GLU A 260 15.51 -12.97 -39.81
CA GLU A 260 15.21 -12.92 -41.25
C GLU A 260 14.50 -11.62 -41.66
N GLU A 261 13.48 -11.21 -40.85
CA GLU A 261 12.74 -9.96 -41.08
C GLU A 261 13.70 -8.75 -41.05
N LEU A 262 14.59 -8.69 -40.05
CA LEU A 262 15.56 -7.61 -39.93
C LEU A 262 16.61 -7.62 -41.03
N TYR A 263 17.12 -8.81 -41.42
CA TYR A 263 18.08 -8.95 -42.52
C TYR A 263 17.49 -8.42 -43.84
N ASN A 264 16.29 -8.88 -44.18
CA ASN A 264 15.62 -8.50 -45.44
C ASN A 264 15.31 -6.99 -45.44
N LEU A 265 14.98 -6.39 -44.31
CA LEU A 265 14.80 -4.94 -44.17
C LEU A 265 16.10 -4.19 -44.48
N TRP A 266 17.22 -4.59 -43.87
CA TRP A 266 18.50 -3.90 -44.06
C TRP A 266 19.05 -4.10 -45.45
N GLU A 267 18.91 -5.30 -46.05
CA GLU A 267 19.26 -5.58 -47.42
C GLU A 267 18.50 -4.65 -48.41
N SER A 268 17.21 -4.40 -48.13
CA SER A 268 16.37 -3.49 -48.93
C SER A 268 16.83 -2.03 -48.94
N TRP A 269 17.67 -1.61 -47.97
CA TRP A 269 18.23 -0.26 -47.91
C TRP A 269 19.37 -0.04 -48.90
N GLY A 270 19.86 -1.09 -49.60
CA GLY A 270 20.90 -0.99 -50.59
C GLY A 270 22.25 -0.58 -50.03
N ILE A 271 22.59 -1.02 -48.82
CA ILE A 271 23.89 -0.73 -48.19
C ILE A 271 25.02 -1.33 -49.05
N PRO A 272 26.03 -0.55 -49.45
CA PRO A 272 27.15 -1.08 -50.21
C PRO A 272 27.88 -2.19 -49.47
N ASN A 273 28.26 -3.27 -50.16
CA ASN A 273 28.94 -4.46 -49.59
C ASN A 273 28.16 -5.18 -48.49
N PHE A 274 26.84 -5.05 -48.50
CA PHE A 274 25.97 -5.57 -47.42
C PHE A 274 26.24 -7.05 -47.07
N GLU A 275 26.34 -7.94 -48.06
CA GLU A 275 26.58 -9.37 -47.81
C GLU A 275 27.98 -9.67 -47.22
N ALA A 276 28.97 -8.79 -47.49
CA ALA A 276 30.29 -8.96 -46.87
C ALA A 276 30.28 -8.60 -45.39
N ASP A 277 29.52 -7.55 -45.02
CA ASP A 277 29.39 -7.09 -43.64
C ASP A 277 28.34 -7.90 -42.88
N PHE A 278 27.30 -8.37 -43.57
CA PHE A 278 26.16 -9.10 -43.00
C PHE A 278 25.93 -10.42 -43.79
N PRO A 279 26.62 -11.51 -43.43
CA PRO A 279 26.47 -12.78 -44.17
C PRO A 279 25.05 -13.37 -44.00
N GLN A 280 24.56 -14.05 -45.02
CA GLN A 280 23.21 -14.64 -45.06
C GLN A 280 22.92 -15.62 -43.93
N THR A 281 23.96 -16.17 -43.26
CA THR A 281 23.81 -17.01 -42.07
C THR A 281 23.16 -16.30 -40.90
N LEU A 282 23.13 -14.97 -40.90
CA LEU A 282 22.45 -14.16 -39.91
C LEU A 282 20.94 -14.34 -39.93
N LYS A 283 20.34 -14.67 -41.10
CA LYS A 283 18.90 -14.97 -41.18
C LYS A 283 18.45 -16.11 -40.26
N GLN A 284 19.37 -17.02 -39.92
CA GLN A 284 19.09 -18.16 -39.06
C GLN A 284 19.33 -17.89 -37.56
N ARG A 285 19.93 -16.74 -37.22
CA ARG A 285 20.19 -16.35 -35.84
C ARG A 285 18.99 -15.57 -35.32
N ASN A 286 18.42 -16.01 -34.24
CA ASN A 286 17.27 -15.34 -33.65
C ASN A 286 17.29 -15.47 -32.12
N TYR A 287 17.78 -14.46 -31.44
CA TYR A 287 17.72 -14.39 -29.98
C TYR A 287 16.54 -13.52 -29.56
N ASP A 288 15.63 -14.10 -28.78
CA ASP A 288 14.47 -13.39 -28.24
C ASP A 288 14.88 -12.52 -27.05
N TRP A 289 15.31 -11.30 -27.33
CA TRP A 289 15.67 -10.31 -26.33
C TRP A 289 14.53 -9.98 -25.38
N LEU A 290 13.32 -9.81 -25.93
CA LEU A 290 12.13 -9.44 -25.16
C LEU A 290 11.74 -10.54 -24.17
N GLY A 291 11.53 -11.76 -24.66
CA GLY A 291 11.11 -12.90 -23.83
C GLY A 291 12.20 -13.38 -22.88
N ASN A 292 13.49 -13.15 -23.19
CA ASN A 292 14.57 -13.49 -22.28
C ASN A 292 14.81 -12.41 -21.21
N THR A 293 14.55 -11.16 -21.49
CA THR A 293 14.68 -10.07 -20.50
C THR A 293 13.52 -10.07 -19.53
N PHE A 294 12.29 -10.25 -19.99
CA PHE A 294 11.13 -10.21 -19.12
C PHE A 294 10.68 -11.62 -18.72
N LYS A 295 10.73 -11.90 -17.45
CA LYS A 295 10.30 -13.16 -16.85
C LYS A 295 9.09 -12.92 -15.94
N THR A 296 8.41 -13.99 -15.55
CA THR A 296 7.34 -13.89 -14.56
C THR A 296 7.94 -13.52 -13.20
N GLY A 297 7.51 -12.37 -12.69
CA GLY A 297 7.77 -11.92 -11.32
C GLY A 297 6.78 -12.54 -10.34
N ASN A 298 7.06 -12.40 -9.05
CA ASN A 298 6.14 -12.82 -8.00
C ASN A 298 6.15 -11.82 -6.84
N ALA A 299 5.04 -11.77 -6.11
CA ALA A 299 4.91 -11.01 -4.88
C ALA A 299 4.28 -11.87 -3.79
N GLN A 300 4.72 -11.69 -2.55
CA GLN A 300 4.23 -12.36 -1.36
C GLN A 300 4.04 -11.32 -0.27
N ASP A 301 2.90 -11.35 0.40
CA ASP A 301 2.55 -10.44 1.48
C ASP A 301 2.05 -11.25 2.69
N TYR A 302 2.78 -11.16 3.79
CA TYR A 302 2.52 -11.84 5.05
C TYR A 302 2.14 -10.81 6.08
N TYR A 303 0.92 -10.88 6.57
CA TYR A 303 0.40 -9.97 7.57
C TYR A 303 -0.14 -10.74 8.77
N ALA A 304 0.22 -10.28 9.96
CA ALA A 304 -0.33 -10.78 11.21
C ALA A 304 -0.65 -9.59 12.12
N SER A 305 -1.81 -9.62 12.77
CA SER A 305 -2.16 -8.61 13.77
C SER A 305 -2.93 -9.21 14.94
N VAL A 306 -2.83 -8.55 16.08
CA VAL A 306 -3.65 -8.79 17.25
C VAL A 306 -4.29 -7.48 17.70
N THR A 307 -5.59 -7.51 17.91
CA THR A 307 -6.37 -6.38 18.46
C THR A 307 -7.13 -6.83 19.68
N GLY A 308 -7.26 -5.96 20.67
CA GLY A 308 -8.01 -6.27 21.87
C GLY A 308 -8.12 -5.07 22.80
N GLY A 309 -8.75 -5.26 23.95
CA GLY A 309 -8.83 -4.21 24.95
C GLY A 309 -9.58 -4.61 26.21
N THR A 310 -9.26 -3.93 27.28
CA THR A 310 -9.95 -3.96 28.57
C THR A 310 -10.98 -2.82 28.64
N LYS A 311 -11.58 -2.60 29.82
CA LYS A 311 -12.49 -1.47 30.06
C LYS A 311 -11.82 -0.12 29.76
N ASN A 312 -10.55 0.03 30.14
CA ASN A 312 -9.85 1.32 30.10
C ASN A 312 -8.74 1.38 29.03
N THR A 313 -8.39 0.25 28.40
CA THR A 313 -7.32 0.20 27.41
C THR A 313 -7.77 -0.49 26.14
N SER A 314 -7.16 -0.11 25.01
CA SER A 314 -7.26 -0.89 23.79
C SER A 314 -5.92 -0.89 23.07
N TYR A 315 -5.64 -1.95 22.32
CA TYR A 315 -4.38 -2.13 21.62
C TYR A 315 -4.56 -2.81 20.27
N MET A 316 -3.65 -2.48 19.38
CA MET A 316 -3.43 -3.18 18.13
C MET A 316 -1.92 -3.28 17.88
N VAL A 317 -1.46 -4.47 17.59
CA VAL A 317 -0.09 -4.73 17.16
C VAL A 317 -0.16 -5.46 15.83
N SER A 318 0.61 -5.02 14.84
CA SER A 318 0.71 -5.69 13.55
C SER A 318 2.16 -5.87 13.10
N LEU A 319 2.37 -6.91 12.33
CA LEU A 319 3.59 -7.24 11.61
C LEU A 319 3.23 -7.48 10.15
N ASN A 320 3.96 -6.86 9.23
CA ASN A 320 3.85 -7.11 7.80
C ASN A 320 5.22 -7.39 7.21
N HIS A 321 5.29 -8.37 6.33
CA HIS A 321 6.46 -8.62 5.49
C HIS A 321 6.02 -8.81 4.04
N TYR A 322 6.44 -7.88 3.18
CA TYR A 322 6.20 -7.91 1.74
C TYR A 322 7.51 -8.20 1.01
N ASN A 323 7.48 -9.15 0.07
CA ASN A 323 8.61 -9.52 -0.77
C ASN A 323 8.16 -9.65 -2.21
N GLN A 324 8.82 -8.92 -3.13
CA GLN A 324 8.51 -8.91 -4.55
C GLN A 324 9.78 -9.12 -5.37
N LYS A 325 9.73 -10.04 -6.32
CA LYS A 325 10.70 -10.15 -7.42
C LYS A 325 10.07 -9.56 -8.66
N GLY A 326 10.80 -8.67 -9.34
CA GLY A 326 10.33 -8.03 -10.56
C GLY A 326 10.35 -8.94 -11.78
N THR A 327 9.84 -8.41 -12.87
CA THR A 327 9.86 -9.10 -14.18
C THR A 327 11.21 -8.97 -14.89
N MET A 328 12.04 -7.99 -14.51
CA MET A 328 13.39 -7.82 -15.05
C MET A 328 14.45 -8.45 -14.14
N PRO A 329 15.58 -8.91 -14.69
CA PRO A 329 16.63 -9.60 -13.95
C PRO A 329 17.15 -8.78 -12.76
N GLY A 330 17.32 -9.44 -11.60
CA GLY A 330 17.91 -8.85 -10.40
C GLY A 330 17.04 -7.84 -9.66
N THR A 331 15.92 -7.41 -10.21
CA THR A 331 15.04 -6.44 -9.56
C THR A 331 14.20 -7.07 -8.45
N SER A 332 14.19 -6.43 -7.29
CA SER A 332 13.38 -6.90 -6.16
C SER A 332 13.08 -5.79 -5.16
N TYR A 333 12.04 -5.98 -4.37
CA TYR A 333 11.68 -5.10 -3.28
C TYR A 333 11.22 -5.91 -2.06
N LYS A 334 11.73 -5.54 -0.89
CA LYS A 334 11.31 -6.10 0.39
C LYS A 334 10.92 -4.98 1.33
N ARG A 335 9.85 -5.17 2.07
CA ARG A 335 9.39 -4.24 3.10
C ARG A 335 8.98 -5.04 4.33
N SER A 336 9.48 -4.63 5.49
CA SER A 336 9.01 -5.12 6.80
C SER A 336 8.46 -3.94 7.58
N ASN A 337 7.30 -4.12 8.18
CA ASN A 337 6.62 -3.08 8.94
C ASN A 337 6.14 -3.63 10.28
N ILE A 338 6.31 -2.84 11.34
CA ILE A 338 5.79 -3.11 12.68
C ILE A 338 4.97 -1.90 13.08
N ARG A 339 3.74 -2.12 13.55
CA ARG A 339 2.88 -1.07 14.07
C ARG A 339 2.37 -1.44 15.46
N LEU A 340 2.32 -0.44 16.34
CA LEU A 340 1.69 -0.49 17.64
C LEU A 340 0.75 0.70 17.77
N ASN A 341 -0.52 0.46 18.06
CA ASN A 341 -1.50 1.46 18.49
C ASN A 341 -1.99 1.04 19.88
N PHE A 342 -1.79 1.90 20.86
CA PHE A 342 -2.22 1.70 22.23
C PHE A 342 -2.99 2.92 22.71
N ASN A 343 -4.17 2.71 23.26
CA ASN A 343 -4.99 3.77 23.85
C ASN A 343 -5.33 3.40 25.29
N ALA A 344 -5.21 4.36 26.17
CA ALA A 344 -5.51 4.20 27.61
C ALA A 344 -6.31 5.39 28.12
N GLN A 345 -7.37 5.12 28.84
CA GLN A 345 -8.09 6.08 29.64
C GLN A 345 -7.41 6.18 31.01
N LEU A 346 -6.67 7.27 31.23
CA LEU A 346 -5.90 7.50 32.46
C LEU A 346 -6.82 7.96 33.59
N SER A 347 -7.86 8.75 33.25
CA SER A 347 -8.91 9.17 34.17
C SER A 347 -10.23 9.35 33.43
N SER A 348 -11.29 9.76 34.10
CA SER A 348 -12.57 10.11 33.46
C SER A 348 -12.48 11.25 32.46
N THR A 349 -11.43 12.08 32.55
CA THR A 349 -11.24 13.26 31.71
C THR A 349 -9.97 13.21 30.86
N LEU A 350 -9.13 12.17 30.98
CA LEU A 350 -7.82 12.14 30.34
C LEU A 350 -7.58 10.82 29.60
N ASP A 351 -7.40 10.91 28.28
CA ASP A 351 -7.05 9.78 27.41
C ASP A 351 -5.64 9.97 26.84
N LEU A 352 -4.84 8.90 26.82
CA LEU A 352 -3.53 8.82 26.19
C LEU A 352 -3.57 7.83 25.04
N SER A 353 -3.05 8.24 23.88
CA SER A 353 -2.77 7.34 22.77
C SER A 353 -1.28 7.35 22.43
N VAL A 354 -0.73 6.15 22.26
CA VAL A 354 0.65 5.94 21.80
C VAL A 354 0.58 5.16 20.49
N ARG A 355 1.16 5.71 19.44
CA ARG A 355 1.22 5.08 18.13
C ARG A 355 2.65 5.02 17.67
N MET A 356 3.13 3.84 17.35
CA MET A 356 4.47 3.63 16.80
C MET A 356 4.35 2.89 15.48
N ASN A 357 5.08 3.35 14.49
CA ASN A 357 5.27 2.65 13.24
C ASN A 357 6.74 2.61 12.87
N MET A 358 7.26 1.45 12.56
CA MET A 358 8.63 1.25 12.07
C MET A 358 8.57 0.45 10.78
N ARG A 359 9.24 0.97 9.75
CA ARG A 359 9.33 0.34 8.43
C ARG A 359 10.77 0.26 7.98
N GLU A 360 11.20 -0.92 7.58
CA GLU A 360 12.44 -1.15 6.85
C GLU A 360 12.09 -1.54 5.41
N ASN A 361 12.83 -1.00 4.45
CA ASN A 361 12.74 -1.39 3.05
C ASN A 361 14.13 -1.66 2.47
N LYS A 362 14.18 -2.62 1.55
CA LYS A 362 15.37 -2.95 0.75
C LYS A 362 14.92 -3.16 -0.69
N LYS A 363 15.65 -2.57 -1.63
CA LYS A 363 15.36 -2.65 -3.05
C LYS A 363 16.64 -2.94 -3.82
N ASN A 364 16.54 -3.88 -4.74
CA ASN A 364 17.52 -4.06 -5.79
C ASN A 364 16.95 -3.43 -7.05
N ASN A 365 17.58 -2.38 -7.51
CA ASN A 365 17.24 -1.72 -8.76
C ASN A 365 17.89 -2.44 -9.94
N LEU A 366 17.39 -2.18 -11.12
CA LEU A 366 18.12 -2.53 -12.33
C LEU A 366 19.45 -1.77 -12.32
N TRP A 367 20.56 -2.50 -12.43
CA TRP A 367 21.90 -1.89 -12.37
C TRP A 367 22.18 -0.98 -13.59
N SER A 368 21.55 -1.28 -14.76
CA SER A 368 21.66 -0.50 -15.99
C SER A 368 20.36 -0.55 -16.76
N ASN A 369 20.02 0.55 -17.41
CA ASN A 369 18.90 0.63 -18.36
C ASN A 369 19.14 -0.19 -19.63
N THR A 370 20.34 -0.70 -19.87
CA THR A 370 20.71 -1.51 -21.03
C THR A 370 19.82 -2.76 -21.18
N PHE A 371 19.32 -3.34 -20.07
CA PHE A 371 18.36 -4.45 -20.17
C PHE A 371 17.08 -4.04 -20.87
N SER A 372 16.47 -2.91 -20.49
CA SER A 372 15.26 -2.42 -21.15
C SER A 372 15.55 -1.98 -22.58
N GLU A 373 16.68 -1.35 -22.81
CA GLU A 373 17.10 -0.94 -24.15
C GLU A 373 17.27 -2.16 -25.07
N MET A 374 18.00 -3.19 -24.64
CA MET A 374 18.21 -4.40 -25.42
C MET A 374 16.92 -5.22 -25.64
N ALA A 375 15.99 -5.20 -24.69
CA ALA A 375 14.70 -5.86 -24.85
C ALA A 375 13.91 -5.34 -26.07
N TYR A 376 13.99 -4.04 -26.35
CA TYR A 376 13.24 -3.38 -27.42
C TYR A 376 14.07 -3.11 -28.68
N ARG A 377 15.38 -3.00 -28.56
CA ARG A 377 16.30 -2.58 -29.63
C ARG A 377 17.40 -3.59 -29.93
N GLY A 378 17.48 -4.66 -29.12
CA GLY A 378 18.49 -5.71 -29.30
C GLY A 378 18.37 -6.38 -30.66
N ILE A 379 19.49 -6.55 -31.31
CA ILE A 379 19.56 -7.17 -32.63
C ILE A 379 19.40 -8.68 -32.47
N PRO A 380 18.47 -9.34 -33.19
CA PRO A 380 18.20 -10.77 -33.02
C PRO A 380 19.41 -11.66 -33.36
N TRP A 381 20.39 -11.15 -34.08
CA TRP A 381 21.63 -11.89 -34.36
C TRP A 381 22.63 -11.90 -33.22
N ASP A 382 22.48 -10.98 -32.27
CA ASP A 382 23.38 -10.81 -31.12
C ASP A 382 22.94 -11.76 -30.01
N ASN A 383 23.58 -12.93 -29.90
CA ASN A 383 23.37 -13.83 -28.78
C ASN A 383 24.25 -13.39 -27.61
N PRO A 384 23.66 -13.02 -26.45
CA PRO A 384 24.43 -12.60 -25.28
C PRO A 384 25.18 -13.73 -24.58
N PHE A 385 24.98 -14.99 -24.98
CA PHE A 385 25.60 -16.16 -24.38
C PHE A 385 26.46 -16.92 -25.39
N ASP A 386 27.54 -17.51 -24.90
CA ASP A 386 28.38 -18.43 -25.66
C ASP A 386 27.78 -19.84 -25.77
N GLU A 387 28.50 -20.79 -26.37
CA GLU A 387 28.08 -22.17 -26.56
C GLU A 387 27.91 -22.93 -25.21
N ASN A 388 28.57 -22.46 -24.13
CA ASN A 388 28.48 -23.02 -22.79
C ASN A 388 27.32 -22.43 -22.00
N GLY A 389 26.69 -21.36 -22.52
CA GLY A 389 25.65 -20.61 -21.84
C GLY A 389 26.18 -19.50 -20.91
N ASP A 390 27.47 -19.18 -21.00
CA ASP A 390 28.08 -18.09 -20.23
C ASP A 390 27.88 -16.75 -20.96
N PRO A 391 27.58 -15.66 -20.25
CA PRO A 391 27.46 -14.34 -20.85
C PRO A 391 28.76 -13.85 -21.49
N VAL A 392 28.69 -13.51 -22.77
CA VAL A 392 29.86 -13.11 -23.56
C VAL A 392 30.37 -11.73 -23.14
N ASN A 393 31.67 -11.64 -22.85
CA ASN A 393 32.33 -10.33 -22.72
C ASN A 393 32.67 -9.78 -24.11
N ILE A 394 31.93 -8.79 -24.56
CA ILE A 394 32.10 -8.21 -25.91
C ILE A 394 33.18 -7.14 -26.02
N ALA A 395 33.83 -6.74 -24.90
CA ALA A 395 34.88 -5.72 -24.91
C ALA A 395 36.09 -6.10 -25.75
N GLY A 396 36.38 -7.38 -25.85
CA GLY A 396 37.52 -7.91 -26.59
C GLY A 396 37.19 -8.51 -27.92
N ILE A 397 35.92 -8.48 -28.38
CA ILE A 397 35.52 -9.04 -29.67
C ILE A 397 35.86 -8.06 -30.79
N PRO A 398 36.72 -8.45 -31.75
CA PRO A 398 36.99 -7.62 -32.93
C PRO A 398 35.71 -7.35 -33.72
N THR A 399 35.58 -6.16 -34.28
CA THR A 399 34.46 -5.80 -35.18
C THR A 399 34.32 -6.75 -36.38
N ALA A 400 35.44 -7.36 -36.80
CA ALA A 400 35.47 -8.35 -37.89
C ALA A 400 34.88 -9.72 -37.54
N ASP A 401 34.60 -10.02 -36.28
CA ASP A 401 34.12 -11.33 -35.84
C ASP A 401 32.61 -11.54 -36.06
N GLN A 402 31.89 -10.48 -36.43
CA GLN A 402 30.45 -10.54 -36.80
C GLN A 402 29.56 -11.27 -35.80
N ARG A 403 29.99 -11.34 -34.53
CA ARG A 403 29.21 -11.96 -33.45
C ARG A 403 28.28 -11.00 -32.75
N TRP A 404 28.65 -9.69 -32.77
CA TRP A 404 27.91 -8.65 -32.05
C TRP A 404 27.81 -7.39 -32.92
N PHE A 405 26.58 -7.00 -33.22
CA PHE A 405 26.28 -5.90 -34.14
C PHE A 405 25.72 -4.67 -33.43
N TYR A 406 25.34 -4.78 -32.17
CA TYR A 406 24.80 -3.65 -31.43
C TYR A 406 25.86 -2.55 -31.24
N ALA A 407 25.53 -1.32 -31.64
CA ALA A 407 26.50 -0.23 -31.75
C ALA A 407 27.19 0.14 -30.39
N ASN A 408 26.48 0.01 -29.27
CA ASN A 408 27.03 0.36 -27.96
C ASN A 408 27.88 -0.76 -27.34
N ARG A 409 28.00 -1.90 -28.00
CA ARG A 409 28.80 -3.06 -27.56
C ARG A 409 28.65 -3.39 -26.07
N GLN A 410 27.41 -3.42 -25.59
CA GLN A 410 27.11 -3.76 -24.21
C GLN A 410 26.27 -5.03 -24.14
N ASN A 411 26.77 -6.02 -23.39
CA ASN A 411 26.00 -7.20 -23.04
C ASN A 411 25.49 -7.07 -21.61
N PRO A 412 24.19 -6.78 -21.39
CA PRO A 412 23.67 -6.58 -20.04
C PRO A 412 23.78 -7.82 -19.16
N TRP A 413 23.76 -9.02 -19.73
CA TRP A 413 23.90 -10.27 -19.00
C TRP A 413 25.32 -10.47 -18.44
N HIS A 414 26.34 -9.97 -19.17
CA HIS A 414 27.71 -10.01 -18.66
C HIS A 414 27.87 -9.08 -17.44
N GLY A 415 27.40 -7.83 -17.54
CA GLY A 415 27.42 -6.88 -16.44
C GLY A 415 26.57 -7.32 -15.24
N TYR A 416 25.48 -8.02 -15.48
CA TYR A 416 24.59 -8.53 -14.41
C TYR A 416 25.28 -9.47 -13.42
N GLN A 417 26.35 -10.15 -13.83
CA GLN A 417 27.12 -11.04 -12.96
C GLN A 417 27.89 -10.27 -11.88
N TYR A 418 28.22 -9.02 -12.13
CA TYR A 418 29.20 -8.27 -11.33
C TYR A 418 28.63 -6.97 -10.75
N ASN A 419 27.71 -6.33 -11.46
CA ASN A 419 27.20 -5.00 -11.13
C ASN A 419 25.93 -5.07 -10.30
N TYR A 420 25.73 -4.08 -9.44
CA TYR A 420 24.47 -3.92 -8.72
C TYR A 420 24.15 -2.46 -8.40
N ASN A 421 22.87 -2.20 -8.20
CA ASN A 421 22.33 -0.99 -7.61
C ASN A 421 21.35 -1.39 -6.51
N LYS A 422 21.72 -1.13 -5.26
CA LYS A 422 20.95 -1.50 -4.06
C LYS A 422 20.62 -0.24 -3.27
N GLU A 423 19.38 -0.14 -2.82
CA GLU A 423 18.96 0.92 -1.91
C GLU A 423 18.12 0.37 -0.77
N GLY A 424 18.04 1.11 0.29
CA GLY A 424 17.21 0.75 1.41
C GLY A 424 17.09 1.88 2.42
N GLY A 425 16.31 1.62 3.44
CA GLY A 425 16.14 2.59 4.52
C GLY A 425 15.26 2.08 5.64
N THR A 426 15.31 2.81 6.73
CA THR A 426 14.44 2.60 7.89
C THR A 426 13.75 3.91 8.20
N ARG A 427 12.45 3.86 8.46
CA ARG A 427 11.68 5.01 8.95
C ARG A 427 10.89 4.59 10.19
N MET A 428 10.95 5.43 11.20
CA MET A 428 10.24 5.23 12.47
C MET A 428 9.51 6.51 12.85
N ASN A 429 8.25 6.37 13.22
CA ASN A 429 7.42 7.43 13.80
C ASN A 429 6.91 6.97 15.16
N LEU A 430 6.95 7.89 16.11
CA LEU A 430 6.33 7.74 17.43
C LEU A 430 5.42 8.94 17.66
N ASP A 431 4.13 8.68 17.82
CA ASP A 431 3.10 9.69 18.10
C ASP A 431 2.57 9.48 19.51
N LEU A 432 2.58 10.55 20.30
CA LEU A 432 1.95 10.63 21.62
C LEU A 432 0.80 11.62 21.54
N VAL A 433 -0.41 11.17 21.80
CA VAL A 433 -1.62 12.01 21.76
C VAL A 433 -2.27 12.01 23.12
N LEU A 434 -2.39 13.18 23.72
CA LEU A 434 -3.07 13.40 24.99
C LEU A 434 -4.36 14.17 24.74
N ASN A 435 -5.51 13.60 25.12
CA ASN A 435 -6.79 14.26 25.05
C ASN A 435 -7.28 14.55 26.49
N TRP A 436 -7.51 15.82 26.77
CA TRP A 436 -8.08 16.27 28.03
C TRP A 436 -9.50 16.81 27.81
N HIS A 437 -10.49 16.08 28.27
CA HIS A 437 -11.91 16.42 28.24
C HIS A 437 -12.21 17.38 29.41
N ILE A 438 -12.01 18.68 29.17
CA ILE A 438 -12.17 19.74 30.19
C ILE A 438 -13.64 19.84 30.60
N PHE A 439 -14.52 19.85 29.60
CA PHE A 439 -15.97 19.81 29.73
C PHE A 439 -16.55 18.86 28.69
N PRO A 440 -17.79 18.38 28.82
CA PRO A 440 -18.41 17.53 27.79
C PRO A 440 -18.39 18.10 26.37
N TRP A 441 -18.34 19.42 26.26
CA TRP A 441 -18.33 20.17 25.01
C TRP A 441 -16.94 20.73 24.63
N LEU A 442 -15.90 20.59 25.47
CA LEU A 442 -14.58 21.19 25.28
C LEU A 442 -13.46 20.18 25.55
N THR A 443 -12.66 19.90 24.52
CA THR A 443 -11.50 19.00 24.61
C THR A 443 -10.23 19.72 24.18
N ALA A 444 -9.18 19.64 24.99
CA ALA A 444 -7.83 19.99 24.61
C ALA A 444 -7.08 18.74 24.14
N THR A 445 -6.43 18.82 22.98
CA THR A 445 -5.61 17.72 22.44
C THR A 445 -4.20 18.23 22.24
N ASN A 446 -3.20 17.51 22.76
CA ASN A 446 -1.80 17.74 22.42
C ASN A 446 -1.24 16.49 21.75
N THR A 447 -0.59 16.70 20.60
CA THR A 447 0.04 15.65 19.82
C THR A 447 1.52 15.94 19.65
N VAL A 448 2.36 14.99 20.00
CA VAL A 448 3.81 15.04 19.78
C VAL A 448 4.18 13.91 18.82
N ARG A 449 4.78 14.26 17.67
CA ARG A 449 5.39 13.31 16.74
C ARG A 449 6.89 13.40 16.80
N LEU A 450 7.54 12.27 16.97
CA LEU A 450 8.97 12.07 16.77
C LEU A 450 9.16 11.22 15.51
N GLU A 451 9.99 11.70 14.59
CA GLU A 451 10.28 10.99 13.34
C GLU A 451 11.79 10.79 13.18
N ARG A 452 12.15 9.61 12.69
CA ARG A 452 13.52 9.30 12.28
C ARG A 452 13.50 8.48 11.00
N ALA A 453 14.27 8.91 9.99
CA ALA A 453 14.37 8.21 8.71
C ALA A 453 15.82 8.12 8.25
N GLN A 454 16.30 6.93 7.97
CA GLN A 454 17.61 6.67 7.39
C GLN A 454 17.43 6.10 5.99
N ARG A 455 18.27 6.55 5.05
CA ARG A 455 18.35 6.00 3.69
C ARG A 455 19.80 5.70 3.35
N TRP A 456 20.00 4.65 2.57
CA TRP A 456 21.28 4.31 1.96
C TRP A 456 21.06 3.83 0.53
N GLU A 457 22.07 4.07 -0.32
CA GLU A 457 22.15 3.59 -1.68
C GLU A 457 23.59 3.17 -1.96
N LYS A 458 23.77 2.01 -2.57
CA LYS A 458 25.06 1.49 -2.97
C LYS A 458 25.02 1.03 -4.40
N VAL A 459 25.87 1.62 -5.23
CA VAL A 459 26.03 1.26 -6.64
C VAL A 459 27.44 0.76 -6.86
N TYR A 460 27.56 -0.33 -7.60
CA TYR A 460 28.87 -0.91 -7.93
C TYR A 460 28.90 -1.34 -9.39
N TYR A 461 29.94 -0.92 -10.07
CA TYR A 461 30.27 -1.31 -11.44
C TYR A 461 31.64 -1.95 -11.44
N ASP A 462 31.74 -3.17 -11.97
CA ASP A 462 32.99 -3.94 -11.97
C ASP A 462 33.77 -3.70 -13.26
N SER A 463 35.08 -3.66 -13.17
CA SER A 463 35.98 -3.45 -14.31
C SER A 463 35.95 -4.59 -15.33
N ARG A 464 35.42 -5.75 -14.95
CA ARG A 464 35.20 -6.86 -15.88
C ARG A 464 34.05 -6.63 -16.84
N ASP A 465 33.16 -5.70 -16.51
CA ASP A 465 32.06 -5.33 -17.41
C ASP A 465 32.57 -4.35 -18.49
N ALA A 466 32.38 -4.74 -19.75
CA ALA A 466 32.78 -3.94 -20.91
C ALA A 466 32.17 -2.53 -20.95
N SER A 467 31.01 -2.35 -20.33
CA SER A 467 30.32 -1.05 -20.27
C SER A 467 31.12 0.00 -19.45
N GLN A 468 32.09 -0.44 -18.64
CA GLN A 468 32.95 0.44 -17.85
C GLN A 468 34.13 1.02 -18.64
N THR A 469 34.19 0.73 -19.94
CA THR A 469 35.19 1.32 -20.83
C THR A 469 34.65 2.60 -21.45
N TRP A 470 34.99 3.74 -20.89
CA TRP A 470 34.65 5.05 -21.45
C TRP A 470 35.85 5.58 -22.25
N ASN A 471 35.64 5.96 -23.53
CA ASN A 471 36.68 6.49 -24.43
C ASN A 471 37.94 5.60 -24.58
N GLY A 472 37.78 4.28 -24.52
CA GLY A 472 38.90 3.35 -24.66
C GLY A 472 39.79 3.24 -23.41
N ILE A 473 39.44 3.91 -22.33
CA ILE A 473 40.16 3.81 -21.04
C ILE A 473 39.35 2.87 -20.13
N THR A 474 39.97 1.77 -19.71
CA THR A 474 39.42 0.91 -18.66
C THR A 474 39.48 1.66 -17.35
N GLN A 475 38.39 2.14 -16.83
CA GLN A 475 38.35 2.96 -15.62
C GLN A 475 38.53 2.16 -14.31
N GLY A 476 38.66 0.85 -14.41
CA GLY A 476 38.59 -0.02 -13.23
C GLY A 476 37.17 -0.16 -12.68
N SER A 477 37.03 -0.81 -11.54
CA SER A 477 35.74 -0.91 -10.87
C SER A 477 35.38 0.40 -10.20
N HIS A 478 34.09 0.75 -10.19
CA HIS A 478 33.54 1.98 -9.62
C HIS A 478 32.56 1.66 -8.50
N ILE A 479 32.63 2.41 -7.40
CA ILE A 479 31.68 2.28 -6.29
C ILE A 479 31.13 3.65 -5.90
N GLU A 480 29.82 3.69 -5.66
CA GLU A 480 29.13 4.80 -5.01
C GLU A 480 28.48 4.30 -3.74
N ASP A 481 28.71 4.96 -2.63
CA ASP A 481 28.09 4.70 -1.33
C ASP A 481 27.48 6.00 -0.81
N ASN A 482 26.16 6.08 -0.83
CA ASN A 482 25.40 7.25 -0.43
C ASN A 482 24.55 6.90 0.78
N SER A 483 24.70 7.64 1.86
CA SER A 483 23.94 7.44 3.08
C SER A 483 23.38 8.75 3.61
N SER A 484 22.18 8.70 4.16
CA SER A 484 21.54 9.82 4.85
C SER A 484 21.23 9.38 6.29
N TYR A 485 21.78 10.13 7.25
CA TYR A 485 21.59 9.91 8.67
C TYR A 485 20.79 11.08 9.25
N PRO A 486 19.52 10.89 9.57
CA PRO A 486 18.67 11.98 10.04
C PRO A 486 19.09 12.43 11.45
N LEU A 487 19.02 13.71 11.66
CA LEU A 487 19.17 14.32 12.99
C LEU A 487 17.86 14.29 13.79
N GLY A 488 16.78 13.84 13.14
CA GLY A 488 15.44 13.69 13.71
C GLY A 488 14.50 14.84 13.37
N GLY A 489 13.21 14.54 13.35
CA GLY A 489 12.14 15.49 13.20
C GLY A 489 11.25 15.51 14.44
N TYR A 490 10.73 16.66 14.77
CA TYR A 490 9.78 16.88 15.86
C TYR A 490 8.60 17.72 15.38
N LYS A 491 7.40 17.26 15.69
CA LYS A 491 6.17 18.03 15.44
C LYS A 491 5.32 18.04 16.70
N ASN A 492 4.87 19.20 17.10
CA ASN A 492 3.92 19.36 18.19
C ASN A 492 2.68 20.10 17.67
N THR A 493 1.49 19.55 17.91
CA THR A 493 0.22 20.15 17.55
C THR A 493 -0.65 20.22 18.80
N THR A 494 -1.08 21.41 19.16
CA THR A 494 -2.01 21.67 20.27
C THR A 494 -3.33 22.19 19.70
N LEU A 495 -4.43 21.56 20.08
CA LEU A 495 -5.78 21.87 19.61
C LEU A 495 -6.70 22.08 20.79
N LEU A 496 -7.54 23.10 20.70
CA LEU A 496 -8.70 23.29 21.55
C LEU A 496 -9.95 23.09 20.69
N LYS A 497 -10.74 22.07 20.97
CA LYS A 497 -11.93 21.67 20.20
C LYS A 497 -13.18 21.87 21.05
N ALA A 498 -14.17 22.57 20.50
CA ALA A 498 -15.47 22.76 21.14
C ALA A 498 -16.57 22.25 20.20
N SER A 499 -17.57 21.57 20.75
CA SER A 499 -18.79 21.18 20.03
C SER A 499 -19.96 21.18 20.97
N HIS A 500 -21.01 21.93 20.61
CA HIS A 500 -22.20 22.07 21.46
C HIS A 500 -23.45 22.27 20.60
N ARG A 501 -24.52 21.55 20.96
CA ARG A 501 -25.83 21.67 20.31
C ARG A 501 -26.82 22.39 21.22
N ILE A 502 -27.42 23.43 20.71
CA ILE A 502 -28.42 24.27 21.41
C ILE A 502 -29.70 24.26 20.58
N GLY A 503 -30.68 23.45 20.96
CA GLY A 503 -31.89 23.27 20.17
C GLY A 503 -31.57 22.76 18.75
N ASN A 504 -31.96 23.52 17.74
CA ASN A 504 -31.70 23.23 16.33
C ASN A 504 -30.33 23.75 15.83
N HIS A 505 -29.53 24.38 16.67
CA HIS A 505 -28.24 24.93 16.32
C HIS A 505 -27.14 23.99 16.77
N ASP A 506 -26.29 23.55 15.85
CA ASP A 506 -25.09 22.78 16.12
C ASP A 506 -23.87 23.64 15.82
N LEU A 507 -23.08 23.92 16.87
CA LEU A 507 -21.89 24.75 16.82
C LEU A 507 -20.66 23.89 17.12
N GLY A 508 -19.73 23.84 16.17
CA GLY A 508 -18.45 23.20 16.30
C GLY A 508 -17.32 24.14 15.95
N GLY A 509 -16.23 24.08 16.69
CA GLY A 509 -15.07 24.89 16.39
C GLY A 509 -13.78 24.30 16.91
N LEU A 510 -12.67 24.72 16.31
CA LEU A 510 -11.34 24.41 16.82
C LEU A 510 -10.41 25.61 16.63
N VAL A 511 -9.46 25.72 17.56
CA VAL A 511 -8.29 26.57 17.44
C VAL A 511 -7.07 25.68 17.61
N GLY A 512 -6.07 25.86 16.77
CA GLY A 512 -4.88 25.05 16.77
C GLY A 512 -3.60 25.86 16.63
N TYR A 513 -2.56 25.34 17.25
CA TYR A 513 -1.18 25.78 17.10
C TYR A 513 -0.32 24.56 16.75
N GLU A 514 0.53 24.69 15.75
CA GLU A 514 1.45 23.64 15.31
C GLU A 514 2.85 24.20 15.20
N PHE A 515 3.82 23.46 15.74
CA PHE A 515 5.24 23.69 15.56
C PHE A 515 5.88 22.41 15.00
N SER A 516 6.72 22.56 13.99
CA SER A 516 7.45 21.48 13.37
C SER A 516 8.91 21.88 13.17
N GLU A 517 9.81 21.04 13.59
CA GLU A 517 11.25 21.17 13.36
C GLU A 517 11.78 19.92 12.68
N ASP A 518 12.42 20.12 11.53
CA ASP A 518 13.25 19.12 10.87
C ASP A 518 14.71 19.57 11.03
N LYS A 519 15.48 18.83 11.82
CA LYS A 519 16.90 19.12 12.08
C LYS A 519 17.79 18.85 10.88
N GLY A 520 17.19 18.38 9.79
CA GLY A 520 17.88 18.00 8.57
C GLY A 520 18.56 16.64 8.68
N ASP A 521 19.30 16.32 7.65
CA ASP A 521 20.04 15.08 7.52
C ASP A 521 21.53 15.37 7.42
N TYR A 522 22.35 14.55 8.06
CA TYR A 522 23.73 14.41 7.64
C TYR A 522 23.77 13.49 6.42
N ARG A 523 24.21 14.02 5.28
CA ARG A 523 24.35 13.27 4.04
C ARG A 523 25.80 12.98 3.81
N PHE A 524 26.10 11.73 3.51
CA PHE A 524 27.43 11.27 3.13
C PHE A 524 27.31 10.58 1.78
N GLY A 525 28.15 10.99 0.84
CA GLY A 525 28.34 10.34 -0.43
C GLY A 525 29.81 10.11 -0.67
N ALA A 526 30.18 8.90 -1.02
CA ALA A 526 31.55 8.56 -1.35
C ALA A 526 31.58 7.78 -2.67
N THR A 527 32.52 8.15 -3.52
CA THR A 527 32.78 7.46 -4.79
C THR A 527 34.25 7.13 -4.90
N ALA A 528 34.59 6.06 -5.58
CA ALA A 528 35.97 5.76 -5.94
C ALA A 528 35.99 4.91 -7.21
N ASP A 529 36.99 5.17 -8.05
CA ASP A 529 37.27 4.40 -9.25
C ASP A 529 38.54 3.53 -9.03
N GLN A 530 38.83 2.68 -10.00
CA GLN A 530 40.00 1.79 -9.98
C GLN A 530 40.06 0.87 -8.75
N GLN A 531 38.89 0.40 -8.32
CA GLN A 531 38.78 -0.59 -7.27
C GLN A 531 39.46 -1.90 -7.71
N PRO A 532 40.18 -2.59 -6.84
CA PRO A 532 40.55 -3.99 -7.08
C PRO A 532 39.30 -4.85 -7.25
N ILE A 533 39.39 -5.84 -8.14
CA ILE A 533 38.29 -6.76 -8.41
C ILE A 533 37.80 -7.43 -7.10
N GLY A 534 36.50 -7.35 -6.85
CA GLY A 534 35.87 -7.96 -5.67
C GLY A 534 36.01 -7.17 -4.37
N MET A 535 36.63 -5.98 -4.38
CA MET A 535 36.66 -5.08 -3.23
C MET A 535 35.60 -3.99 -3.36
N GLU A 536 34.50 -4.15 -2.68
CA GLU A 536 33.32 -3.28 -2.76
C GLU A 536 33.30 -2.22 -1.64
N ILE A 537 34.44 -1.58 -1.40
CA ILE A 537 34.59 -0.52 -0.39
C ILE A 537 35.33 0.69 -0.97
N VAL A 538 34.82 1.89 -0.73
CA VAL A 538 35.40 3.13 -1.28
C VAL A 538 36.89 3.28 -0.99
N SER A 539 37.31 2.92 0.20
CA SER A 539 38.73 3.04 0.62
C SER A 539 39.68 2.10 -0.11
N ALA A 540 39.22 1.15 -0.89
CA ALA A 540 40.06 0.28 -1.71
C ALA A 540 40.38 0.85 -3.09
N GLY A 541 39.73 1.95 -3.50
CA GLY A 541 40.00 2.61 -4.79
C GLY A 541 41.31 3.38 -4.82
N ALA A 542 41.69 3.80 -6.02
CA ALA A 542 42.89 4.63 -6.16
C ALA A 542 42.70 5.98 -5.42
N ALA A 543 43.65 6.37 -4.64
CA ALA A 543 43.57 7.58 -3.82
C ALA A 543 43.25 8.85 -4.64
N THR A 544 43.68 8.89 -5.91
CA THR A 544 43.44 9.99 -6.83
C THR A 544 42.00 10.08 -7.34
N THR A 545 41.25 8.99 -7.24
CA THR A 545 39.85 8.90 -7.71
C THR A 545 38.82 8.94 -6.57
N MET A 546 39.27 8.74 -5.32
CA MET A 546 38.40 8.80 -4.17
C MET A 546 37.86 10.21 -3.98
N ARG A 547 36.55 10.29 -3.91
CA ARG A 547 35.82 11.52 -3.59
C ARG A 547 34.83 11.21 -2.48
N ALA A 548 34.84 12.01 -1.45
CA ALA A 548 33.87 11.95 -0.39
C ALA A 548 33.31 13.35 -0.17
N THR A 549 32.01 13.42 -0.10
CA THR A 549 31.28 14.65 0.23
C THR A 549 30.39 14.35 1.42
N GLY A 550 30.40 15.23 2.39
CA GLY A 550 29.51 15.13 3.53
C GLY A 550 29.02 16.51 3.91
N GLY A 551 27.83 16.59 4.41
CA GLY A 551 27.25 17.86 4.82
C GLY A 551 25.90 17.68 5.49
N TYR A 552 25.50 18.72 6.17
CA TYR A 552 24.18 18.79 6.79
C TYR A 552 23.20 19.42 5.81
N ALA A 553 22.03 18.81 5.65
CA ALA A 553 20.90 19.49 5.02
C ALA A 553 20.47 20.64 5.94
N THR A 554 19.99 21.72 5.35
CA THR A 554 19.55 22.91 6.08
C THR A 554 18.39 22.53 7.02
N PRO A 555 18.50 22.79 8.33
CA PRO A 555 17.40 22.62 9.25
C PRO A 555 16.24 23.54 8.86
N ARG A 556 15.01 23.09 9.08
CA ARG A 556 13.80 23.87 8.82
C ARG A 556 12.90 23.82 10.05
N ALA A 557 12.40 24.96 10.46
CA ALA A 557 11.35 25.07 11.46
C ALA A 557 10.15 25.80 10.88
N THR A 558 8.96 25.32 11.19
CA THR A 558 7.72 25.97 10.79
C THR A 558 6.80 26.08 11.99
N TRP A 559 6.04 27.15 12.04
CA TRP A 559 4.94 27.27 12.98
C TRP A 559 3.66 27.71 12.26
N SER A 560 2.53 27.29 12.80
CA SER A 560 1.24 27.59 12.20
C SER A 560 0.22 27.84 13.29
N ALA A 561 -0.66 28.82 13.06
CA ALA A 561 -1.85 29.05 13.86
C ALA A 561 -3.08 28.94 12.96
N PHE A 562 -4.10 28.23 13.42
CA PHE A 562 -5.28 27.99 12.61
C PHE A 562 -6.55 27.89 13.46
N ALA A 563 -7.68 28.18 12.81
CA ALA A 563 -8.99 28.06 13.42
C ALA A 563 -10.01 27.56 12.39
N GLN A 564 -11.01 26.85 12.84
CA GLN A 564 -12.16 26.43 12.05
C GLN A 564 -13.42 26.59 12.85
N LEU A 565 -14.47 27.04 12.21
CA LEU A 565 -15.82 27.12 12.76
C LEU A 565 -16.77 26.37 11.84
N ASN A 566 -17.59 25.52 12.42
CA ASN A 566 -18.66 24.78 11.75
C ASN A 566 -19.98 25.16 12.41
N TYR A 567 -20.98 25.48 11.61
CA TYR A 567 -22.32 25.79 12.06
C TYR A 567 -23.34 25.01 11.25
N SER A 568 -24.30 24.39 11.91
CA SER A 568 -25.45 23.76 11.27
C SER A 568 -26.74 24.18 11.97
N TYR A 569 -27.75 24.52 11.18
CA TYR A 569 -29.11 24.76 11.66
C TYR A 569 -30.06 23.69 11.14
N SER A 570 -30.65 22.93 12.05
CA SER A 570 -31.58 21.82 11.75
C SER A 570 -31.03 20.81 10.74
N ASP A 571 -29.71 20.62 10.68
CA ASP A 571 -28.97 19.81 9.71
C ASP A 571 -29.27 20.17 8.22
N LYS A 572 -29.88 21.34 7.98
CA LYS A 572 -30.31 21.82 6.66
C LYS A 572 -29.45 22.97 6.13
N TYR A 573 -29.09 23.91 6.97
CA TYR A 573 -28.25 25.07 6.60
C TYR A 573 -26.90 24.91 7.28
N ILE A 574 -25.86 24.72 6.49
CA ILE A 574 -24.53 24.37 6.98
C ILE A 574 -23.53 25.39 6.48
N ALA A 575 -22.67 25.89 7.35
CA ALA A 575 -21.58 26.79 7.02
C ALA A 575 -20.29 26.35 7.70
N THR A 576 -19.18 26.44 6.99
CA THR A 576 -17.84 26.17 7.52
C THR A 576 -16.93 27.34 7.12
N ALA A 577 -16.19 27.86 8.09
CA ALA A 577 -15.14 28.85 7.87
C ALA A 577 -13.84 28.35 8.48
N SER A 578 -12.73 28.50 7.76
CA SER A 578 -11.40 28.13 8.24
C SER A 578 -10.39 29.23 7.93
N PHE A 579 -9.44 29.40 8.83
CA PHE A 579 -8.31 30.30 8.71
C PHE A 579 -7.04 29.59 9.14
N ARG A 580 -5.94 29.81 8.42
CA ARG A 580 -4.61 29.35 8.79
C ARG A 580 -3.55 30.38 8.39
N ALA A 581 -2.58 30.57 9.27
CA ALA A 581 -1.37 31.33 9.03
C ALA A 581 -0.16 30.45 9.30
N ASP A 582 0.75 30.40 8.34
CA ASP A 582 1.99 29.62 8.40
C ASP A 582 3.19 30.56 8.32
N ALA A 583 4.26 30.25 9.08
CA ALA A 583 5.57 30.89 8.95
C ALA A 583 6.68 29.83 8.98
N SER A 584 7.80 30.12 8.27
CA SER A 584 8.94 29.23 8.10
C SER A 584 10.25 30.02 8.11
#